data_a472c072c4c703e2824624de2b91db14
#
_entry.id   a472c072c4c703e2824624de2b91db14
#
_cell.length_a   1.000
_cell.length_b   1.000
_cell.length_c   1.000
_cell.angle_alpha   90.00
_cell.angle_beta   90.00
_cell.angle_gamma   90.00
#
_symmetry.space_group_name_H-M   'P 1'
#
loop_
_entity.id
_entity.type
_entity.pdbx_description
1 polymer ?
#
loop_
_entity_poly.entity_id
_entity_poly.type
_entity_poly.pdbx_seq_one_letter_code
_entity_poly.pdbx_strand_id
1 'polypeptide(L)'
;MRPLLTLTPNSQLLISSSYNLLIFSSYHLIKHLKMNNGQIGIGGFNILPKGIKNILIINILLFFATYVFAKANICDLNQWLGLHYFKAPDFHVWQFITYMFMHANFGHIFFNMFALWMFGAVVENEWGTQKFLVYYLITGIGAALTHYLITAIEVGPAMSLFNQFLDAPSLETYRYLVENNQITQLQSALQNNYNILMAHPESLNDLVAATITLQDSYLNSFVLIGASGAVYGVLLAFGWMFPNSTIYIYFLFPIKAKWFVLIYGLIELVYGVTGTSDGVAHFAHLGGMVFGILLILLWHRNDRLNSQQTYYHFTDNRDTSSKWKWPFQKREKASSGRAKYYVSNESGRPLSDEEFNARKQAEKQRIDAILDKISKSGYGSLTPEEKDILFHNSQK
;
A
#
# COMPACT_ATOMS: atom_id res chain seq x y z
N MET A 1 22.43 -9.73 33.89
CA MET A 1 23.32 -9.60 32.71
C MET A 1 22.74 -10.48 31.61
N ARG A 2 22.14 -9.88 30.61
CA ARG A 2 21.59 -10.63 29.45
C ARG A 2 22.71 -10.81 28.44
N PRO A 3 22.91 -11.98 27.84
CA PRO A 3 23.84 -12.14 26.73
C PRO A 3 23.21 -11.51 25.47
N LEU A 4 23.93 -10.58 24.87
CA LEU A 4 23.68 -10.07 23.53
C LEU A 4 23.80 -11.24 22.54
N LEU A 5 22.69 -11.59 21.89
CA LEU A 5 22.69 -12.46 20.71
C LEU A 5 23.46 -11.74 19.59
N THR A 6 24.70 -12.12 19.39
CA THR A 6 25.50 -11.71 18.24
C THR A 6 24.95 -12.43 17.00
N LEU A 7 24.28 -11.69 16.14
CA LEU A 7 23.93 -12.12 14.79
C LEU A 7 25.21 -12.51 14.03
N THR A 8 25.24 -13.71 13.46
CA THR A 8 26.38 -14.17 12.66
C THR A 8 26.54 -13.33 11.39
N PRO A 9 27.75 -13.11 10.87
CA PRO A 9 28.00 -12.24 9.70
C PRO A 9 27.24 -12.62 8.44
N ASN A 10 26.82 -13.86 8.31
CA ASN A 10 26.10 -14.35 7.12
C ASN A 10 24.62 -13.93 7.07
N SER A 11 23.98 -13.63 8.20
CA SER A 11 22.59 -13.15 8.21
C SER A 11 22.49 -11.68 7.77
N GLN A 12 23.52 -10.88 8.00
CA GLN A 12 23.55 -9.48 7.54
C GLN A 12 23.74 -9.35 6.02
N LEU A 13 24.44 -10.29 5.39
CA LEU A 13 24.64 -10.29 3.94
C LEU A 13 23.36 -10.68 3.16
N LEU A 14 22.53 -11.55 3.68
CA LEU A 14 21.26 -11.95 3.06
C LEU A 14 20.16 -10.90 3.21
N ILE A 15 20.09 -10.22 4.35
CA ILE A 15 19.19 -9.08 4.58
C ILE A 15 19.55 -7.91 3.64
N SER A 16 20.84 -7.67 3.40
CA SER A 16 21.34 -6.69 2.45
C SER A 16 20.96 -7.02 0.99
N SER A 17 20.83 -8.29 0.62
CA SER A 17 20.60 -8.69 -0.77
C SER A 17 19.15 -8.46 -1.23
N SER A 18 18.15 -8.62 -0.36
CA SER A 18 16.74 -8.38 -0.70
C SER A 18 16.40 -6.88 -0.78
N TYR A 19 17.07 -6.04 0.00
CA TYR A 19 16.88 -4.58 0.01
C TYR A 19 17.69 -3.84 -1.05
N ASN A 20 18.74 -4.45 -1.57
CA ASN A 20 19.62 -3.81 -2.55
C ASN A 20 19.09 -3.82 -4.00
N LEU A 21 17.90 -4.40 -4.25
CA LEU A 21 17.34 -4.54 -5.60
C LEU A 21 16.61 -3.28 -6.12
N LEU A 22 16.51 -2.20 -5.34
CA LEU A 22 15.67 -1.05 -5.65
C LEU A 22 16.45 0.25 -5.79
N ILE A 23 17.27 0.40 -6.82
CA ILE A 23 17.84 1.71 -7.18
C ILE A 23 17.43 2.10 -8.62
N PHE A 24 16.90 3.29 -8.76
CA PHE A 24 16.10 3.82 -9.86
C PHE A 24 16.81 4.86 -10.72
N SER A 25 16.48 4.87 -12.00
CA SER A 25 16.63 6.03 -12.86
C SER A 25 15.29 6.75 -13.01
N SER A 26 15.04 7.72 -12.16
CA SER A 26 13.94 8.69 -12.31
C SER A 26 14.05 9.53 -13.59
N TYR A 27 15.20 9.51 -14.25
CA TYR A 27 15.51 10.35 -15.41
C TYR A 27 14.67 10.02 -16.65
N HIS A 28 14.28 8.76 -16.89
CA HIS A 28 13.45 8.40 -18.04
C HIS A 28 11.94 8.61 -17.81
N LEU A 29 11.48 8.54 -16.57
CA LEU A 29 10.09 8.89 -16.24
C LEU A 29 9.84 10.39 -16.45
N ILE A 30 10.88 11.22 -16.21
CA ILE A 30 10.87 12.68 -16.39
C ILE A 30 10.83 13.07 -17.86
N LYS A 31 11.43 12.29 -18.77
CA LYS A 31 11.55 12.63 -20.19
C LYS A 31 10.25 12.56 -21.00
N HIS A 32 9.22 11.89 -20.49
CA HIS A 32 7.89 11.82 -21.12
C HIS A 32 6.86 12.80 -20.57
N LEU A 33 7.23 13.64 -19.60
CA LEU A 33 6.35 14.67 -19.03
C LEU A 33 6.57 15.99 -19.77
N LYS A 34 5.57 16.43 -20.53
CA LYS A 34 5.58 17.71 -21.25
C LYS A 34 5.64 18.88 -20.27
N MET A 35 6.59 19.80 -20.49
CA MET A 35 6.73 21.06 -19.78
C MET A 35 5.62 22.05 -20.17
N ASN A 36 4.91 22.61 -19.22
CA ASN A 36 4.10 23.80 -19.44
C ASN A 36 4.11 24.75 -18.23
N ASN A 37 4.59 25.95 -18.50
CA ASN A 37 4.51 27.22 -17.75
C ASN A 37 4.58 27.25 -16.20
N GLY A 38 5.75 27.64 -15.69
CA GLY A 38 5.88 28.64 -14.59
C GLY A 38 5.68 28.14 -13.17
N GLN A 39 5.37 26.88 -12.90
CA GLN A 39 5.45 26.27 -11.57
C GLN A 39 6.56 25.23 -11.54
N ILE A 40 7.27 25.15 -10.40
CA ILE A 40 8.28 24.11 -10.16
C ILE A 40 7.57 22.75 -10.07
N GLY A 41 7.24 22.23 -11.26
CA GLY A 41 6.59 20.95 -11.50
C GLY A 41 6.60 20.74 -13.01
N ILE A 42 7.21 19.67 -13.45
CA ILE A 42 7.30 19.32 -14.87
C ILE A 42 5.90 18.93 -15.35
N GLY A 43 5.21 19.80 -16.09
CA GLY A 43 3.97 19.45 -16.78
C GLY A 43 2.79 19.00 -15.91
N GLY A 44 2.54 19.65 -14.76
CA GLY A 44 1.43 19.28 -13.85
C GLY A 44 1.75 18.08 -12.92
N PHE A 45 2.90 17.40 -13.08
CA PHE A 45 3.34 16.36 -12.19
C PHE A 45 3.92 16.93 -10.90
N ASN A 46 3.35 16.57 -9.77
CA ASN A 46 3.85 16.95 -8.45
C ASN A 46 4.85 15.89 -7.95
N ILE A 47 6.12 16.26 -7.81
CA ILE A 47 7.19 15.38 -7.34
C ILE A 47 6.92 14.87 -5.90
N LEU A 48 6.27 15.70 -5.09
CA LEU A 48 5.92 15.37 -3.71
C LEU A 48 4.45 15.71 -3.42
N PRO A 49 3.50 14.89 -3.89
CA PRO A 49 2.07 15.10 -3.70
C PRO A 49 1.70 15.15 -2.20
N LYS A 50 0.56 15.76 -1.88
CA LYS A 50 0.17 16.06 -0.49
C LYS A 50 0.04 14.82 0.39
N GLY A 51 -0.54 13.73 -0.12
CA GLY A 51 -0.71 12.48 0.61
C GLY A 51 0.64 11.85 0.95
N ILE A 52 1.47 11.65 -0.08
CA ILE A 52 2.83 11.12 0.07
C ILE A 52 3.65 11.97 1.03
N LYS A 53 3.66 13.30 0.85
CA LYS A 53 4.39 14.20 1.74
C LYS A 53 4.01 14.01 3.21
N ASN A 54 2.71 13.94 3.50
CA ASN A 54 2.23 13.80 4.87
C ASN A 54 2.59 12.44 5.46
N ILE A 55 2.44 11.34 4.70
CA ILE A 55 2.83 10.00 5.15
C ILE A 55 4.32 9.95 5.43
N LEU A 56 5.17 10.49 4.55
CA LEU A 56 6.62 10.55 4.77
C LEU A 56 6.97 11.29 6.07
N ILE A 57 6.39 12.49 6.27
CA ILE A 57 6.65 13.31 7.46
C ILE A 57 6.23 12.56 8.73
N ILE A 58 5.04 11.95 8.76
CA ILE A 58 4.54 11.20 9.92
C ILE A 58 5.49 10.04 10.26
N ASN A 59 5.89 9.25 9.25
CA ASN A 59 6.80 8.12 9.44
C ASN A 59 8.16 8.56 9.99
N ILE A 60 8.74 9.62 9.42
CA ILE A 60 10.03 10.17 9.88
C ILE A 60 9.92 10.66 11.32
N LEU A 61 8.88 11.41 11.67
CA LEU A 61 8.69 11.94 13.02
C LEU A 61 8.49 10.80 14.03
N LEU A 62 7.68 9.78 13.72
CA LEU A 62 7.47 8.63 14.59
C LEU A 62 8.74 7.78 14.73
N PHE A 63 9.52 7.61 13.68
CA PHE A 63 10.81 6.91 13.76
C PHE A 63 11.77 7.60 14.71
N PHE A 64 11.90 8.94 14.61
CA PHE A 64 12.72 9.70 15.55
C PHE A 64 12.17 9.67 16.97
N ALA A 65 10.84 9.76 17.14
CA ALA A 65 10.20 9.65 18.44
C ALA A 65 10.49 8.28 19.10
N THR A 66 10.39 7.18 18.33
CA THR A 66 10.72 5.83 18.79
C THR A 66 12.15 5.76 19.31
N TYR A 67 13.11 6.33 18.57
CA TYR A 67 14.50 6.36 18.99
C TYR A 67 14.72 7.19 20.28
N VAL A 68 14.12 8.37 20.34
CA VAL A 68 14.25 9.28 21.52
C VAL A 68 13.61 8.65 22.75
N PHE A 69 12.40 8.09 22.64
CA PHE A 69 11.68 7.48 23.77
C PHE A 69 12.38 6.24 24.30
N ALA A 70 12.93 5.40 23.40
CA ALA A 70 13.74 4.26 23.81
C ALA A 70 15.03 4.68 24.53
N LYS A 71 15.73 5.71 24.04
CA LYS A 71 16.95 6.25 24.67
C LYS A 71 16.67 6.90 26.02
N ALA A 72 15.55 7.56 26.17
CA ALA A 72 15.11 8.18 27.41
C ALA A 72 14.52 7.19 28.44
N ASN A 73 14.40 5.90 28.09
CA ASN A 73 13.73 4.86 28.87
C ASN A 73 12.27 5.21 29.24
N ILE A 74 11.57 5.94 28.37
CA ILE A 74 10.17 6.34 28.59
C ILE A 74 9.25 5.18 28.23
N CYS A 75 9.30 4.67 26.99
CA CYS A 75 8.57 3.51 26.50
C CYS A 75 9.15 3.02 25.17
N ASP A 76 8.80 1.79 24.79
CA ASP A 76 9.02 1.27 23.45
C ASP A 76 7.77 1.52 22.59
N LEU A 77 7.85 2.52 21.70
CA LEU A 77 6.73 2.85 20.81
C LEU A 77 6.43 1.73 19.81
N ASN A 78 7.40 0.89 19.44
CA ASN A 78 7.14 -0.26 18.57
C ASN A 78 6.24 -1.28 19.26
N GLN A 79 6.40 -1.48 20.56
CA GLN A 79 5.51 -2.33 21.35
C GLN A 79 4.12 -1.69 21.50
N TRP A 80 4.04 -0.41 21.68
CA TRP A 80 2.77 0.29 21.96
C TRP A 80 1.91 0.49 20.72
N LEU A 81 2.53 0.83 19.59
CA LEU A 81 1.87 1.18 18.31
C LEU A 81 1.97 0.11 17.25
N GLY A 82 2.87 -0.87 17.42
CA GLY A 82 2.95 -2.07 16.57
C GLY A 82 1.70 -2.95 16.76
N LEU A 83 1.36 -3.72 15.74
CA LEU A 83 0.16 -4.57 15.76
C LEU A 83 0.49 -5.91 16.40
N HIS A 84 -0.01 -6.12 17.61
CA HIS A 84 0.05 -7.39 18.32
C HIS A 84 -1.01 -8.38 17.84
N TYR A 85 -0.76 -9.67 18.07
CA TYR A 85 -1.76 -10.70 17.83
C TYR A 85 -2.99 -10.47 18.71
N PHE A 86 -4.21 -10.72 18.18
CA PHE A 86 -5.47 -10.32 18.83
C PHE A 86 -5.73 -10.96 20.22
N LYS A 87 -5.05 -12.06 20.55
CA LYS A 87 -5.10 -12.71 21.87
C LYS A 87 -3.97 -12.27 22.80
N ALA A 88 -3.04 -11.46 22.34
CA ALA A 88 -1.99 -10.91 23.17
C ALA A 88 -2.55 -9.86 24.13
N PRO A 89 -2.07 -9.78 25.38
CA PRO A 89 -2.50 -8.74 26.34
C PRO A 89 -2.35 -7.30 25.84
N ASP A 90 -1.31 -7.04 25.04
CA ASP A 90 -0.96 -5.71 24.54
C ASP A 90 -1.66 -5.36 23.21
N PHE A 91 -2.61 -6.18 22.77
CA PHE A 91 -3.39 -5.90 21.57
C PHE A 91 -4.38 -4.75 21.77
N HIS A 92 -4.38 -3.83 20.80
CA HIS A 92 -5.35 -2.74 20.72
C HIS A 92 -5.82 -2.52 19.28
N VAL A 93 -7.10 -2.19 19.11
CA VAL A 93 -7.73 -2.05 17.77
C VAL A 93 -7.06 -0.96 16.91
N TRP A 94 -6.59 0.15 17.50
CA TRP A 94 -5.91 1.22 16.75
C TRP A 94 -4.60 0.76 16.10
N GLN A 95 -4.00 -0.34 16.59
CA GLN A 95 -2.77 -0.90 16.06
C GLN A 95 -2.90 -1.35 14.59
N PHE A 96 -4.11 -1.65 14.09
CA PHE A 96 -4.36 -1.89 12.66
C PHE A 96 -3.97 -0.72 11.75
N ILE A 97 -3.83 0.48 12.31
CA ILE A 97 -3.44 1.67 11.57
C ILE A 97 -2.05 2.13 11.99
N THR A 98 -1.77 2.16 13.30
CA THR A 98 -0.53 2.75 13.83
C THR A 98 0.71 1.95 13.44
N TYR A 99 0.61 0.63 13.30
CA TYR A 99 1.71 -0.24 12.90
C TYR A 99 2.35 0.17 11.56
N MET A 100 1.55 0.73 10.64
CA MET A 100 1.98 1.18 9.32
C MET A 100 2.98 2.34 9.37
N PHE A 101 3.12 2.98 10.52
CA PHE A 101 4.01 4.13 10.75
C PHE A 101 5.22 3.79 11.62
N MET A 102 5.32 2.54 12.10
CA MET A 102 6.40 2.08 12.96
C MET A 102 7.47 1.34 12.14
N HIS A 103 8.74 1.52 12.49
CA HIS A 103 9.85 0.92 11.73
C HIS A 103 10.95 0.43 12.66
N ALA A 104 11.46 -0.79 12.42
CA ALA A 104 12.44 -1.45 13.26
C ALA A 104 13.83 -0.78 13.24
N ASN A 105 14.24 -0.25 12.08
CA ASN A 105 15.57 0.31 11.88
C ASN A 105 15.60 1.30 10.70
N PHE A 106 16.74 1.99 10.54
CA PHE A 106 16.92 3.00 9.49
C PHE A 106 16.76 2.42 8.08
N GLY A 107 17.29 1.23 7.81
CA GLY A 107 17.12 0.60 6.49
C GLY A 107 15.65 0.32 6.18
N HIS A 108 14.89 -0.16 7.18
CA HIS A 108 13.48 -0.45 7.04
C HIS A 108 12.66 0.81 6.67
N ILE A 109 12.84 1.92 7.39
CA ILE A 109 12.13 3.17 7.06
C ILE A 109 12.63 3.76 5.73
N PHE A 110 13.93 3.74 5.47
CA PHE A 110 14.50 4.30 4.24
C PHE A 110 13.90 3.65 3.00
N PHE A 111 13.92 2.32 2.90
CA PHE A 111 13.41 1.63 1.72
C PHE A 111 11.89 1.73 1.58
N ASN A 112 11.14 1.71 2.69
CA ASN A 112 9.70 1.95 2.65
C ASN A 112 9.37 3.35 2.13
N MET A 113 9.98 4.38 2.68
CA MET A 113 9.71 5.76 2.29
C MET A 113 10.20 6.08 0.88
N PHE A 114 11.32 5.50 0.47
CA PHE A 114 11.85 5.64 -0.87
C PHE A 114 10.91 5.00 -1.91
N ALA A 115 10.49 3.76 -1.69
CA ALA A 115 9.54 3.08 -2.57
C ALA A 115 8.17 3.79 -2.61
N LEU A 116 7.68 4.21 -1.44
CA LEU A 116 6.44 4.96 -1.34
C LEU A 116 6.50 6.29 -2.09
N TRP A 117 7.58 7.06 -1.92
CA TRP A 117 7.76 8.31 -2.65
C TRP A 117 7.78 8.07 -4.15
N MET A 118 8.54 7.11 -4.59
CA MET A 118 8.81 6.90 -5.99
C MET A 118 7.62 6.33 -6.76
N PHE A 119 6.99 5.28 -6.27
CA PHE A 119 5.82 4.68 -6.91
C PHE A 119 4.53 5.38 -6.50
N GLY A 120 4.43 5.72 -5.22
CA GLY A 120 3.24 6.35 -4.68
C GLY A 120 3.00 7.74 -5.21
N ALA A 121 4.06 8.53 -5.46
CA ALA A 121 3.88 9.86 -6.07
C ALA A 121 3.25 9.77 -7.47
N VAL A 122 3.62 8.76 -8.26
CA VAL A 122 3.02 8.54 -9.58
C VAL A 122 1.55 8.14 -9.44
N VAL A 123 1.26 7.20 -8.55
CA VAL A 123 -0.12 6.73 -8.31
C VAL A 123 -1.00 7.85 -7.75
N GLU A 124 -0.50 8.67 -6.81
CA GLU A 124 -1.25 9.80 -6.25
C GLU A 124 -1.51 10.90 -7.30
N ASN A 125 -0.53 11.20 -8.16
CA ASN A 125 -0.75 12.17 -9.25
C ASN A 125 -1.85 11.72 -10.21
N GLU A 126 -1.98 10.43 -10.48
CA GLU A 126 -2.98 9.87 -11.38
C GLU A 126 -4.37 9.76 -10.72
N TRP A 127 -4.42 9.26 -9.48
CA TRP A 127 -5.70 8.99 -8.80
C TRP A 127 -6.22 10.16 -7.96
N GLY A 128 -5.36 11.13 -7.63
CA GLY A 128 -5.61 12.15 -6.63
C GLY A 128 -5.43 11.65 -5.19
N THR A 129 -5.18 12.60 -4.28
CA THR A 129 -4.80 12.33 -2.89
C THR A 129 -5.82 11.47 -2.15
N GLN A 130 -7.13 11.74 -2.30
CA GLN A 130 -8.16 11.03 -1.54
C GLN A 130 -8.21 9.53 -1.91
N LYS A 131 -8.25 9.22 -3.21
CA LYS A 131 -8.30 7.83 -3.70
C LYS A 131 -7.02 7.09 -3.33
N PHE A 132 -5.87 7.74 -3.44
CA PHE A 132 -4.58 7.21 -3.03
C PHE A 132 -4.55 6.85 -1.53
N LEU A 133 -4.98 7.77 -0.65
CA LEU A 133 -5.00 7.52 0.80
C LEU A 133 -5.93 6.38 1.19
N VAL A 134 -7.13 6.30 0.58
CA VAL A 134 -8.05 5.17 0.79
C VAL A 134 -7.39 3.85 0.37
N TYR A 135 -6.72 3.83 -0.79
CA TYR A 135 -6.01 2.66 -1.27
C TYR A 135 -4.90 2.24 -0.31
N TYR A 136 -4.06 3.18 0.10
CA TYR A 136 -2.95 2.95 1.03
C TYR A 136 -3.42 2.35 2.36
N LEU A 137 -4.49 2.92 2.96
CA LEU A 137 -5.04 2.43 4.22
C LEU A 137 -5.67 1.04 4.07
N ILE A 138 -6.46 0.80 3.02
CA ILE A 138 -7.12 -0.49 2.81
C ILE A 138 -6.08 -1.59 2.54
N THR A 139 -5.05 -1.32 1.74
CA THR A 139 -3.98 -2.30 1.49
C THR A 139 -3.16 -2.57 2.74
N GLY A 140 -2.90 -1.57 3.60
CA GLY A 140 -2.28 -1.76 4.90
C GLY A 140 -3.15 -2.63 5.83
N ILE A 141 -4.41 -2.30 6.02
CA ILE A 141 -5.32 -3.12 6.83
C ILE A 141 -5.43 -4.54 6.27
N GLY A 142 -5.50 -4.70 4.95
CA GLY A 142 -5.51 -6.01 4.29
C GLY A 142 -4.24 -6.82 4.54
N ALA A 143 -3.09 -6.17 4.54
CA ALA A 143 -1.80 -6.77 4.91
C ALA A 143 -1.83 -7.29 6.35
N ALA A 144 -2.33 -6.48 7.29
CA ALA A 144 -2.48 -6.86 8.69
C ALA A 144 -3.41 -8.08 8.87
N LEU A 145 -4.56 -8.08 8.20
CA LEU A 145 -5.51 -9.20 8.26
C LEU A 145 -4.91 -10.49 7.71
N THR A 146 -4.15 -10.41 6.61
CA THR A 146 -3.45 -11.57 6.04
C THR A 146 -2.38 -12.09 7.00
N HIS A 147 -1.59 -11.19 7.60
CA HIS A 147 -0.62 -11.57 8.61
C HIS A 147 -1.30 -12.26 9.81
N TYR A 148 -2.40 -11.74 10.30
CA TYR A 148 -3.17 -12.36 11.38
C TYR A 148 -3.63 -13.77 11.08
N LEU A 149 -4.10 -14.02 9.86
CA LEU A 149 -4.51 -15.36 9.44
C LEU A 149 -3.34 -16.35 9.52
N ILE A 150 -2.17 -15.94 9.05
CA ILE A 150 -0.96 -16.79 9.08
C ILE A 150 -0.49 -16.97 10.53
N THR A 151 -0.40 -15.91 11.32
CA THR A 151 -0.01 -15.99 12.74
C THR A 151 -0.98 -16.89 13.52
N ALA A 152 -2.29 -16.86 13.24
CA ALA A 152 -3.25 -17.74 13.88
C ALA A 152 -2.98 -19.23 13.59
N ILE A 153 -2.54 -19.56 12.37
CA ILE A 153 -2.17 -20.93 12.00
C ILE A 153 -0.87 -21.35 12.71
N GLU A 154 0.12 -20.45 12.79
CA GLU A 154 1.41 -20.72 13.44
C GLU A 154 1.30 -20.86 14.96
N VAL A 155 0.51 -20.00 15.60
CA VAL A 155 0.33 -19.96 17.05
C VAL A 155 -0.63 -21.03 17.55
N GLY A 156 -1.58 -21.47 16.71
CA GLY A 156 -2.66 -22.39 17.09
C GLY A 156 -2.21 -23.66 17.80
N PRO A 157 -1.24 -24.43 17.29
CA PRO A 157 -0.76 -25.66 17.93
C PRO A 157 -0.19 -25.41 19.33
N ALA A 158 0.62 -24.35 19.51
CA ALA A 158 1.17 -24.00 20.80
C ALA A 158 0.08 -23.61 21.80
N MET A 159 -0.88 -22.79 21.37
CA MET A 159 -2.01 -22.41 22.22
C MET A 159 -2.86 -23.60 22.66
N SER A 160 -3.02 -24.60 21.81
CA SER A 160 -3.71 -25.82 22.16
C SER A 160 -3.00 -26.55 23.31
N LEU A 161 -1.67 -26.63 23.30
CA LEU A 161 -0.87 -27.22 24.37
C LEU A 161 -0.96 -26.44 25.68
N PHE A 162 -0.84 -25.11 25.61
CA PHE A 162 -1.00 -24.24 26.78
C PHE A 162 -2.40 -24.39 27.40
N ASN A 163 -3.45 -24.32 26.58
CA ASN A 163 -4.81 -24.45 27.06
C ASN A 163 -5.07 -25.82 27.69
N GLN A 164 -4.55 -26.92 27.13
CA GLN A 164 -4.70 -28.26 27.70
C GLN A 164 -4.12 -28.36 29.13
N PHE A 165 -2.99 -27.69 29.38
CA PHE A 165 -2.44 -27.62 30.75
C PHE A 165 -3.28 -26.71 31.63
N LEU A 166 -3.65 -25.51 31.15
CA LEU A 166 -4.40 -24.51 31.95
C LEU A 166 -5.82 -24.94 32.29
N ASP A 167 -6.48 -25.72 31.42
CA ASP A 167 -7.82 -26.26 31.67
C ASP A 167 -7.83 -27.42 32.72
N ALA A 168 -6.75 -28.18 32.82
CA ALA A 168 -6.59 -29.30 33.75
C ALA A 168 -5.17 -29.34 34.32
N PRO A 169 -4.79 -28.40 35.20
CA PRO A 169 -3.43 -28.32 35.73
C PRO A 169 -3.01 -29.58 36.49
N SER A 170 -1.96 -30.24 36.02
CA SER A 170 -1.35 -31.44 36.64
C SER A 170 0.09 -31.64 36.19
N LEU A 171 0.83 -32.43 36.91
CA LEU A 171 2.18 -32.83 36.51
C LEU A 171 2.17 -33.49 35.11
N GLU A 172 1.17 -34.32 34.84
CA GLU A 172 1.04 -35.05 33.58
C GLU A 172 0.78 -34.13 32.40
N THR A 173 -0.19 -33.19 32.52
CA THR A 173 -0.50 -32.23 31.45
C THR A 173 0.63 -31.25 31.23
N TYR A 174 1.38 -30.86 32.28
CA TYR A 174 2.54 -30.02 32.11
C TYR A 174 3.69 -30.75 31.40
N ARG A 175 3.95 -32.03 31.79
CA ARG A 175 4.91 -32.86 31.09
C ARG A 175 4.56 -32.98 29.60
N TYR A 176 3.28 -33.20 29.29
CA TYR A 176 2.80 -33.25 27.92
C TYR A 176 3.07 -31.98 27.16
N LEU A 177 2.84 -30.79 27.77
CA LEU A 177 3.19 -29.48 27.21
C LEU A 177 4.69 -29.39 26.90
N VAL A 178 5.57 -29.77 27.80
CA VAL A 178 7.04 -29.73 27.64
C VAL A 178 7.51 -30.64 26.51
N GLU A 179 7.01 -31.89 26.49
CA GLU A 179 7.43 -32.92 25.52
C GLU A 179 6.94 -32.62 24.09
N ASN A 180 5.78 -31.98 23.94
CA ASN A 180 5.16 -31.72 22.63
C ASN A 180 5.35 -30.27 22.15
N ASN A 181 5.98 -29.39 22.96
CA ASN A 181 6.29 -28.06 22.55
C ASN A 181 7.31 -28.04 21.40
N GLN A 182 6.97 -27.37 20.30
CA GLN A 182 7.85 -27.21 19.14
C GLN A 182 8.52 -25.84 19.09
N ILE A 183 8.24 -24.95 20.06
CA ILE A 183 8.77 -23.59 20.10
C ILE A 183 10.09 -23.59 20.84
N THR A 184 11.20 -23.52 20.09
CA THR A 184 12.56 -23.57 20.65
C THR A 184 12.81 -22.49 21.71
N GLN A 185 12.23 -21.29 21.53
CA GLN A 185 12.39 -20.15 22.47
C GLN A 185 11.77 -20.42 23.84
N LEU A 186 10.73 -21.25 23.91
CA LEU A 186 10.02 -21.58 25.15
C LEU A 186 10.59 -22.81 25.85
N GLN A 187 11.32 -23.67 25.13
CA GLN A 187 11.74 -25.00 25.62
C GLN A 187 12.53 -24.91 26.93
N SER A 188 13.48 -24.02 27.04
CA SER A 188 14.30 -23.86 28.25
C SER A 188 13.47 -23.40 29.46
N ALA A 189 12.53 -22.49 29.26
CA ALA A 189 11.67 -21.98 30.32
C ALA A 189 10.67 -23.05 30.78
N LEU A 190 10.05 -23.76 29.84
CA LEU A 190 9.14 -24.88 30.13
C LEU A 190 9.84 -26.01 30.87
N GLN A 191 11.04 -26.39 30.41
CA GLN A 191 11.82 -27.44 31.06
C GLN A 191 12.27 -27.04 32.47
N ASN A 192 12.69 -25.79 32.68
CA ASN A 192 13.05 -25.29 34.00
C ASN A 192 11.85 -25.32 34.96
N ASN A 193 10.69 -24.87 34.51
CA ASN A 193 9.46 -24.90 35.30
C ASN A 193 9.03 -26.34 35.61
N TYR A 194 9.20 -27.29 34.69
CA TYR A 194 8.95 -28.72 34.92
C TYR A 194 9.85 -29.29 36.03
N ASN A 195 11.13 -28.94 36.01
CA ASN A 195 12.10 -29.42 37.03
C ASN A 195 11.75 -28.86 38.43
N ILE A 196 11.27 -27.60 38.50
CA ILE A 196 10.80 -26.99 39.74
C ILE A 196 9.57 -27.75 40.28
N LEU A 197 8.58 -28.03 39.42
CA LEU A 197 7.39 -28.79 39.80
C LEU A 197 7.72 -30.21 40.28
N MET A 198 8.69 -30.89 39.63
CA MET A 198 9.16 -32.21 40.05
C MET A 198 9.80 -32.21 41.43
N ALA A 199 10.54 -31.14 41.77
CA ALA A 199 11.17 -30.97 43.09
C ALA A 199 10.17 -30.53 44.17
N HIS A 200 9.14 -29.78 43.79
CA HIS A 200 8.17 -29.11 44.65
C HIS A 200 6.75 -29.27 44.12
N PRO A 201 6.09 -30.44 44.26
CA PRO A 201 4.74 -30.65 43.72
C PRO A 201 3.67 -29.73 44.27
N GLU A 202 3.89 -29.14 45.45
CA GLU A 202 3.05 -28.09 46.08
C GLU A 202 3.02 -26.78 45.30
N SER A 203 3.99 -26.52 44.41
CA SER A 203 4.09 -25.30 43.60
C SER A 203 3.22 -25.27 42.36
N LEU A 204 2.25 -26.19 42.21
CA LEU A 204 1.40 -26.24 41.00
C LEU A 204 0.68 -24.93 40.68
N ASN A 205 0.17 -24.21 41.70
CA ASN A 205 -0.49 -22.91 41.48
C ASN A 205 0.49 -21.84 40.96
N ASP A 206 1.72 -21.83 41.48
CA ASP A 206 2.77 -20.91 41.00
C ASP A 206 3.16 -21.24 39.56
N LEU A 207 3.17 -22.52 39.21
CA LEU A 207 3.42 -22.99 37.86
C LEU A 207 2.33 -22.55 36.87
N VAL A 208 1.05 -22.61 37.30
CA VAL A 208 -0.07 -22.08 36.47
C VAL A 208 0.15 -20.62 36.18
N ALA A 209 0.46 -19.80 37.20
CA ALA A 209 0.74 -18.37 37.03
C ALA A 209 1.96 -18.12 36.11
N ALA A 210 3.04 -18.87 36.31
CA ALA A 210 4.23 -18.78 35.45
C ALA A 210 3.93 -19.17 34.00
N THR A 211 3.06 -20.17 33.79
CA THR A 211 2.67 -20.62 32.46
C THR A 211 1.80 -19.60 31.73
N ILE A 212 0.86 -18.94 32.43
CA ILE A 212 0.09 -17.82 31.89
C ILE A 212 1.04 -16.68 31.46
N THR A 213 1.98 -16.30 32.33
CA THR A 213 2.96 -15.27 32.02
C THR A 213 3.80 -15.62 30.78
N LEU A 214 4.18 -16.89 30.66
CA LEU A 214 4.96 -17.38 29.53
C LEU A 214 4.12 -17.36 28.22
N GLN A 215 2.86 -17.77 28.31
CA GLN A 215 1.89 -17.70 27.20
C GLN A 215 1.69 -16.25 26.74
N ASP A 216 1.46 -15.34 27.66
CA ASP A 216 1.27 -13.91 27.38
C ASP A 216 2.52 -13.29 26.73
N SER A 217 3.70 -13.62 27.26
CA SER A 217 4.97 -13.19 26.68
C SER A 217 5.17 -13.73 25.26
N TYR A 218 4.80 -14.98 25.02
CA TYR A 218 4.85 -15.60 23.70
C TYR A 218 3.90 -14.88 22.72
N LEU A 219 2.65 -14.67 23.11
CA LEU A 219 1.67 -13.96 22.28
C LEU A 219 2.09 -12.53 21.98
N ASN A 220 2.65 -11.82 22.97
CA ASN A 220 3.17 -10.47 22.80
C ASN A 220 4.43 -10.37 21.92
N SER A 221 5.11 -11.51 21.64
CA SER A 221 6.27 -11.51 20.75
C SER A 221 5.93 -11.33 19.27
N PHE A 222 4.68 -11.57 18.87
CA PHE A 222 4.19 -11.38 17.52
C PHE A 222 3.74 -9.94 17.30
N VAL A 223 4.68 -9.09 16.90
CA VAL A 223 4.42 -7.66 16.63
C VAL A 223 4.72 -7.34 15.18
N LEU A 224 3.69 -6.93 14.44
CA LEU A 224 3.85 -6.42 13.08
C LEU A 224 4.10 -4.91 13.10
N ILE A 225 5.15 -4.46 12.42
CA ILE A 225 5.49 -3.05 12.22
C ILE A 225 5.94 -2.81 10.77
N GLY A 226 5.61 -1.66 10.23
CA GLY A 226 6.09 -1.20 8.92
C GLY A 226 4.99 -0.79 7.95
N ALA A 227 5.33 0.16 7.10
CA ALA A 227 4.48 0.60 5.98
C ALA A 227 4.44 -0.40 4.82
N SER A 228 5.32 -1.42 4.84
CA SER A 228 5.65 -2.24 3.68
C SER A 228 4.45 -2.95 3.05
N GLY A 229 3.52 -3.45 3.84
CA GLY A 229 2.30 -4.07 3.31
C GLY A 229 1.50 -3.12 2.40
N ALA A 230 1.30 -1.88 2.83
CA ALA A 230 0.68 -0.85 2.02
C ALA A 230 1.55 -0.43 0.82
N VAL A 231 2.87 -0.37 1.00
CA VAL A 231 3.84 -0.06 -0.08
C VAL A 231 3.80 -1.12 -1.17
N TYR A 232 3.71 -2.41 -0.84
CA TYR A 232 3.52 -3.48 -1.82
C TYR A 232 2.18 -3.37 -2.57
N GLY A 233 1.12 -2.94 -1.88
CA GLY A 233 -0.13 -2.57 -2.53
C GLY A 233 0.06 -1.43 -3.54
N VAL A 234 0.76 -0.36 -3.17
CA VAL A 234 1.07 0.77 -4.06
C VAL A 234 1.95 0.33 -5.24
N LEU A 235 2.93 -0.55 -5.02
CA LEU A 235 3.76 -1.13 -6.07
C LEU A 235 2.92 -1.92 -7.09
N LEU A 236 1.94 -2.70 -6.59
CA LEU A 236 0.97 -3.39 -7.45
C LEU A 236 0.15 -2.40 -8.29
N ALA A 237 -0.38 -1.33 -7.67
CA ALA A 237 -1.14 -0.30 -8.38
C ALA A 237 -0.31 0.34 -9.49
N PHE A 238 0.94 0.68 -9.22
CA PHE A 238 1.86 1.20 -10.21
C PHE A 238 2.06 0.21 -11.38
N GLY A 239 2.35 -1.05 -11.09
CA GLY A 239 2.53 -2.08 -12.13
C GLY A 239 1.28 -2.35 -12.94
N TRP A 240 0.09 -2.23 -12.32
CA TRP A 240 -1.21 -2.36 -12.98
C TRP A 240 -1.48 -1.20 -13.94
N MET A 241 -1.23 0.04 -13.51
CA MET A 241 -1.50 1.25 -14.28
C MET A 241 -0.46 1.49 -15.37
N PHE A 242 0.81 1.16 -15.11
CA PHE A 242 1.94 1.43 -16.00
C PHE A 242 2.74 0.16 -16.34
N PRO A 243 2.09 -0.91 -16.87
CA PRO A 243 2.70 -2.24 -16.99
C PRO A 243 3.94 -2.28 -17.89
N ASN A 244 4.03 -1.37 -18.85
CA ASN A 244 5.13 -1.31 -19.81
C ASN A 244 6.18 -0.25 -19.48
N SER A 245 6.01 0.51 -18.38
CA SER A 245 7.01 1.46 -17.90
C SER A 245 8.29 0.73 -17.53
N THR A 246 9.44 1.30 -17.91
CA THR A 246 10.74 0.70 -17.61
C THR A 246 11.23 1.19 -16.25
N ILE A 247 11.54 0.24 -15.39
CA ILE A 247 12.18 0.43 -14.08
C ILE A 247 13.63 -0.04 -14.25
N TYR A 248 14.60 0.76 -13.78
CA TYR A 248 16.01 0.40 -13.83
C TYR A 248 16.46 -0.13 -12.47
N ILE A 249 16.75 -1.43 -12.39
CA ILE A 249 17.31 -2.04 -11.18
C ILE A 249 18.80 -1.69 -11.15
N TYR A 250 19.28 -1.14 -10.02
CA TYR A 250 20.67 -0.67 -9.85
C TYR A 250 21.16 0.28 -10.97
N PHE A 251 20.26 1.06 -11.58
CA PHE A 251 20.52 1.93 -12.73
C PHE A 251 21.04 1.20 -13.99
N LEU A 252 21.20 -0.11 -13.95
CA LEU A 252 21.83 -0.90 -15.00
C LEU A 252 20.83 -1.78 -15.77
N PHE A 253 19.93 -2.46 -15.06
CA PHE A 253 19.06 -3.46 -15.65
C PHE A 253 17.64 -2.94 -15.87
N PRO A 254 17.23 -2.68 -17.13
CA PRO A 254 15.87 -2.25 -17.44
C PRO A 254 14.90 -3.44 -17.34
N ILE A 255 13.87 -3.30 -16.51
CA ILE A 255 12.76 -4.26 -16.40
C ILE A 255 11.43 -3.53 -16.55
N LYS A 256 10.44 -4.16 -17.20
CA LYS A 256 9.09 -3.61 -17.27
C LYS A 256 8.38 -3.75 -15.91
N ALA A 257 7.61 -2.73 -15.53
CA ALA A 257 6.93 -2.66 -14.23
C ALA A 257 6.09 -3.91 -13.91
N LYS A 258 5.37 -4.46 -14.89
CA LYS A 258 4.60 -5.71 -14.72
C LYS A 258 5.45 -6.90 -14.29
N TRP A 259 6.65 -7.05 -14.87
CA TRP A 259 7.56 -8.14 -14.52
C TRP A 259 8.23 -7.89 -13.17
N PHE A 260 8.57 -6.65 -12.89
CA PHE A 260 9.11 -6.25 -11.59
C PHE A 260 8.15 -6.62 -10.46
N VAL A 261 6.88 -6.21 -10.56
CA VAL A 261 5.85 -6.51 -9.55
C VAL A 261 5.61 -8.01 -9.41
N LEU A 262 5.54 -8.74 -10.55
CA LEU A 262 5.34 -10.18 -10.54
C LEU A 262 6.48 -10.92 -9.85
N ILE A 263 7.73 -10.58 -10.19
CA ILE A 263 8.93 -11.21 -9.60
C ILE A 263 8.99 -10.92 -8.09
N TYR A 264 8.75 -9.68 -7.67
CA TYR A 264 8.71 -9.33 -6.24
C TYR A 264 7.64 -10.11 -5.49
N GLY A 265 6.42 -10.16 -6.02
CA GLY A 265 5.35 -10.97 -5.41
C GLY A 265 5.70 -12.45 -5.32
N LEU A 266 6.38 -13.00 -6.34
CA LEU A 266 6.84 -14.39 -6.33
C LEU A 266 7.95 -14.63 -5.27
N ILE A 267 8.88 -13.71 -5.13
CA ILE A 267 9.93 -13.76 -4.11
C ILE A 267 9.29 -13.77 -2.70
N GLU A 268 8.33 -12.87 -2.44
CA GLU A 268 7.61 -12.83 -1.17
C GLU A 268 6.87 -14.14 -0.88
N LEU A 269 6.25 -14.74 -1.91
CA LEU A 269 5.57 -16.02 -1.77
C LEU A 269 6.56 -17.14 -1.42
N VAL A 270 7.69 -17.23 -2.12
CA VAL A 270 8.72 -18.24 -1.86
C VAL A 270 9.26 -18.10 -0.44
N TYR A 271 9.63 -16.89 -0.02
CA TYR A 271 10.16 -16.66 1.32
C TYR A 271 9.10 -16.91 2.42
N GLY A 272 7.85 -16.51 2.18
CA GLY A 272 6.76 -16.80 3.10
C GLY A 272 6.53 -18.30 3.30
N VAL A 273 6.57 -19.10 2.22
CA VAL A 273 6.34 -20.55 2.29
C VAL A 273 7.57 -21.31 2.85
N THR A 274 8.79 -20.86 2.54
CA THR A 274 10.01 -21.50 3.03
C THR A 274 10.33 -21.18 4.48
N GLY A 275 9.66 -20.17 5.07
CA GLY A 275 9.82 -19.84 6.49
C GLY A 275 11.19 -19.25 6.79
N THR A 276 11.60 -18.21 6.09
CA THR A 276 12.88 -17.52 6.35
C THR A 276 12.85 -16.84 7.71
N SER A 277 13.90 -17.04 8.51
CA SER A 277 14.05 -16.42 9.85
C SER A 277 14.61 -14.98 9.76
N ASP A 278 14.24 -14.22 8.73
CA ASP A 278 14.77 -12.88 8.47
C ASP A 278 14.00 -11.76 9.19
N GLY A 279 12.92 -12.11 9.91
CA GLY A 279 12.06 -11.16 10.62
C GLY A 279 11.15 -10.35 9.71
N VAL A 280 10.98 -10.76 8.45
CA VAL A 280 10.12 -10.09 7.47
C VAL A 280 8.75 -10.77 7.40
N ALA A 281 7.69 -9.98 7.45
CA ALA A 281 6.32 -10.47 7.35
C ALA A 281 5.89 -10.64 5.87
N HIS A 282 6.46 -11.62 5.17
CA HIS A 282 6.26 -11.85 3.73
C HIS A 282 4.78 -11.97 3.34
N PHE A 283 3.98 -12.65 4.14
CA PHE A 283 2.54 -12.78 3.90
C PHE A 283 1.77 -11.47 4.10
N ALA A 284 2.28 -10.53 4.93
CA ALA A 284 1.70 -9.18 4.99
C ALA A 284 1.92 -8.42 3.68
N HIS A 285 3.10 -8.55 3.05
CA HIS A 285 3.38 -7.95 1.75
C HIS A 285 2.44 -8.50 0.66
N LEU A 286 2.29 -9.81 0.58
CA LEU A 286 1.34 -10.45 -0.32
C LEU A 286 -0.10 -10.03 -0.04
N GLY A 287 -0.48 -9.92 1.24
CA GLY A 287 -1.78 -9.43 1.66
C GLY A 287 -2.07 -8.03 1.13
N GLY A 288 -1.10 -7.11 1.24
CA GLY A 288 -1.20 -5.77 0.67
C GLY A 288 -1.44 -5.79 -0.84
N MET A 289 -0.75 -6.67 -1.57
CA MET A 289 -0.97 -6.85 -3.02
C MET A 289 -2.35 -7.44 -3.33
N VAL A 290 -2.80 -8.47 -2.62
CA VAL A 290 -4.11 -9.10 -2.82
C VAL A 290 -5.25 -8.12 -2.57
N PHE A 291 -5.24 -7.41 -1.44
CA PHE A 291 -6.26 -6.40 -1.16
C PHE A 291 -6.17 -5.23 -2.14
N GLY A 292 -4.98 -4.90 -2.61
CA GLY A 292 -4.76 -3.90 -3.65
C GLY A 292 -5.43 -4.26 -4.97
N ILE A 293 -5.23 -5.49 -5.48
CA ILE A 293 -5.87 -5.93 -6.74
C ILE A 293 -7.38 -6.03 -6.59
N LEU A 294 -7.88 -6.55 -5.45
CA LEU A 294 -9.32 -6.62 -5.18
C LEU A 294 -9.96 -5.22 -5.23
N LEU A 295 -9.33 -4.23 -4.61
CA LEU A 295 -9.84 -2.86 -4.60
C LEU A 295 -9.81 -2.22 -5.99
N ILE A 296 -8.76 -2.44 -6.79
CA ILE A 296 -8.68 -1.98 -8.17
C ILE A 296 -9.80 -2.61 -9.01
N LEU A 297 -10.03 -3.91 -8.89
CA LEU A 297 -11.08 -4.62 -9.62
C LEU A 297 -12.48 -4.13 -9.22
N LEU A 298 -12.73 -3.88 -7.92
CA LEU A 298 -13.98 -3.31 -7.43
C LEU A 298 -14.23 -1.90 -7.99
N TRP A 299 -13.20 -1.06 -8.05
CA TRP A 299 -13.32 0.27 -8.66
C TRP A 299 -13.58 0.21 -10.15
N HIS A 300 -12.86 -0.64 -10.89
CA HIS A 300 -13.10 -0.85 -12.33
C HIS A 300 -14.52 -1.35 -12.62
N ARG A 301 -15.05 -2.26 -11.78
CA ARG A 301 -16.44 -2.73 -11.91
C ARG A 301 -17.45 -1.59 -11.68
N ASN A 302 -17.23 -0.77 -10.66
CA ASN A 302 -18.09 0.34 -10.33
C ASN A 302 -18.06 1.42 -11.44
N ASP A 303 -16.89 1.72 -11.98
CA ASP A 303 -16.72 2.66 -13.09
C ASP A 303 -17.43 2.17 -14.37
N ARG A 304 -17.38 0.86 -14.67
CA ARG A 304 -18.15 0.28 -15.79
C ARG A 304 -19.65 0.36 -15.58
N LEU A 305 -20.14 0.11 -14.39
CA LEU A 305 -21.57 0.21 -14.07
C LEU A 305 -22.05 1.69 -14.14
N ASN A 306 -21.21 2.63 -13.71
CA ASN A 306 -21.50 4.05 -13.80
C ASN A 306 -21.36 4.56 -15.25
N SER A 307 -20.43 4.06 -16.05
CA SER A 307 -20.25 4.46 -17.45
C SER A 307 -21.41 4.00 -18.34
N GLN A 308 -22.05 2.87 -18.04
CA GLN A 308 -23.30 2.47 -18.70
C GLN A 308 -24.47 3.41 -18.38
N GLN A 309 -24.44 4.10 -17.23
CA GLN A 309 -25.40 5.17 -16.92
C GLN A 309 -24.98 6.54 -17.50
N THR A 310 -23.69 6.76 -17.78
CA THR A 310 -23.13 8.03 -18.22
C THR A 310 -23.03 8.16 -19.75
N TYR A 311 -23.40 7.14 -20.52
CA TYR A 311 -23.42 7.21 -21.99
C TYR A 311 -24.39 8.27 -22.54
N TYR A 312 -25.06 9.03 -21.65
CA TYR A 312 -26.04 10.08 -21.99
C TYR A 312 -25.75 11.45 -21.39
N HIS A 313 -24.58 11.72 -20.83
CA HIS A 313 -24.25 13.07 -20.33
C HIS A 313 -22.87 13.52 -20.79
N PHE A 314 -22.78 13.93 -22.06
CA PHE A 314 -21.78 14.88 -22.50
C PHE A 314 -22.36 16.29 -22.26
N THR A 315 -22.19 16.83 -21.08
CA THR A 315 -22.31 18.27 -20.84
C THR A 315 -20.89 18.82 -20.68
N ASP A 316 -20.53 19.67 -21.65
CA ASP A 316 -19.42 20.59 -21.56
C ASP A 316 -19.61 21.50 -20.33
N ASN A 317 -19.01 21.11 -19.21
CA ASN A 317 -18.77 21.98 -18.07
C ASN A 317 -17.43 21.61 -17.47
N ARG A 318 -16.43 22.46 -17.75
CA ARG A 318 -15.13 22.47 -17.12
C ARG A 318 -15.26 22.75 -15.63
N ASP A 319 -15.52 21.71 -14.86
CA ASP A 319 -15.15 21.65 -13.45
C ASP A 319 -14.37 20.35 -13.25
N THR A 320 -13.05 20.44 -13.47
CA THR A 320 -12.09 19.37 -13.20
C THR A 320 -11.84 19.23 -11.70
N SER A 321 -12.89 19.01 -10.94
CA SER A 321 -12.82 18.42 -9.64
C SER A 321 -13.71 17.19 -9.66
N SER A 322 -13.15 16.02 -10.04
CA SER A 322 -13.79 14.73 -9.77
C SER A 322 -13.92 14.59 -8.26
N LYS A 323 -14.98 15.14 -7.69
CA LYS A 323 -15.30 14.98 -6.27
C LYS A 323 -15.65 13.50 -6.06
N TRP A 324 -14.68 12.72 -5.65
CA TRP A 324 -14.90 11.42 -5.05
C TRP A 324 -15.93 11.58 -3.93
N LYS A 325 -17.11 10.96 -4.07
CA LYS A 325 -18.10 10.88 -3.00
C LYS A 325 -17.83 9.65 -2.17
N TRP A 326 -17.59 9.83 -0.88
CA TRP A 326 -17.44 8.75 0.09
C TRP A 326 -18.67 7.84 0.07
N PRO A 327 -18.52 6.51 0.17
CA PRO A 327 -19.65 5.57 0.17
C PRO A 327 -20.61 5.76 1.35
N PHE A 328 -20.25 6.58 2.36
CA PHE A 328 -21.05 6.83 3.56
C PHE A 328 -21.74 8.20 3.60
N GLN A 329 -21.67 9.02 2.54
CA GLN A 329 -22.47 10.25 2.49
C GLN A 329 -23.94 9.90 2.21
N LYS A 330 -24.83 10.29 3.13
CA LYS A 330 -26.29 10.21 2.93
C LYS A 330 -26.65 10.87 1.59
N ARG A 331 -27.34 10.11 0.73
CA ARG A 331 -27.95 10.62 -0.49
C ARG A 331 -28.94 11.72 -0.10
N GLU A 332 -28.59 12.97 -0.33
CA GLU A 332 -29.60 14.01 -0.48
C GLU A 332 -30.38 13.72 -1.76
N LYS A 333 -31.69 13.63 -1.64
CA LYS A 333 -32.60 13.44 -2.78
C LYS A 333 -32.47 14.68 -3.67
N ALA A 334 -31.74 14.52 -4.79
CA ALA A 334 -31.76 15.53 -5.84
C ALA A 334 -33.17 15.59 -6.42
N SER A 335 -33.80 16.76 -6.31
CA SER A 335 -35.05 17.05 -6.99
C SER A 335 -34.86 16.84 -8.49
N SER A 336 -35.77 16.08 -9.08
CA SER A 336 -35.83 15.73 -10.49
C SER A 336 -36.09 16.94 -11.38
N GLY A 337 -35.02 17.59 -11.83
CA GLY A 337 -35.02 18.52 -12.96
C GLY A 337 -34.35 17.85 -14.15
N ARG A 338 -35.10 17.12 -14.96
CA ARG A 338 -34.64 16.55 -16.21
C ARG A 338 -34.48 17.66 -17.25
N ALA A 339 -33.25 18.15 -17.47
CA ALA A 339 -32.91 18.87 -18.69
C ALA A 339 -32.10 17.91 -19.59
N LYS A 340 -32.73 17.36 -20.62
CA LYS A 340 -32.08 16.65 -21.72
C LYS A 340 -31.48 17.70 -22.66
N TYR A 341 -30.16 17.80 -22.72
CA TYR A 341 -29.48 18.58 -23.76
C TYR A 341 -29.12 17.64 -24.91
N TYR A 342 -29.69 17.92 -26.09
CA TYR A 342 -29.29 17.29 -27.35
C TYR A 342 -28.48 18.34 -28.15
N VAL A 343 -27.36 17.90 -28.72
CA VAL A 343 -26.73 18.73 -29.79
C VAL A 343 -27.69 18.59 -30.97
N SER A 344 -28.42 19.68 -31.25
CA SER A 344 -29.38 19.76 -32.33
C SER A 344 -28.75 20.47 -33.53
N ASN A 345 -29.17 20.10 -34.74
CA ASN A 345 -28.94 20.89 -35.92
C ASN A 345 -29.79 22.20 -35.86
N GLU A 346 -29.64 23.08 -36.85
CA GLU A 346 -30.38 24.34 -36.96
C GLU A 346 -31.90 24.18 -36.90
N SER A 347 -32.42 22.95 -37.13
CA SER A 347 -33.84 22.60 -37.05
C SER A 347 -34.26 21.95 -35.74
N GLY A 348 -33.39 21.91 -34.70
CA GLY A 348 -33.70 21.39 -33.36
C GLY A 348 -33.74 19.84 -33.24
N ARG A 349 -33.34 19.10 -34.27
CA ARG A 349 -33.28 17.63 -34.27
C ARG A 349 -31.93 17.11 -33.74
N PRO A 350 -31.89 16.05 -32.93
CA PRO A 350 -30.63 15.42 -32.54
C PRO A 350 -29.84 14.94 -33.77
N LEU A 351 -28.53 15.19 -33.78
CA LEU A 351 -27.62 14.70 -34.83
C LEU A 351 -27.54 13.15 -34.76
N SER A 352 -27.52 12.52 -35.94
CA SER A 352 -27.18 11.08 -36.01
C SER A 352 -25.67 10.90 -35.76
N ASP A 353 -25.27 9.67 -35.41
CA ASP A 353 -23.84 9.32 -35.19
C ASP A 353 -23.01 9.57 -36.46
N GLU A 354 -23.58 9.39 -37.62
CA GLU A 354 -22.94 9.66 -38.92
C GLU A 354 -22.74 11.16 -39.12
N GLU A 355 -23.78 11.97 -38.88
CA GLU A 355 -23.71 13.44 -38.95
C GLU A 355 -22.72 14.02 -37.94
N PHE A 356 -22.66 13.48 -36.74
CA PHE A 356 -21.71 13.87 -35.71
C PHE A 356 -20.27 13.54 -36.11
N ASN A 357 -20.02 12.32 -36.61
CA ASN A 357 -18.70 11.88 -37.05
C ASN A 357 -18.24 12.68 -38.29
N ALA A 358 -19.13 12.94 -39.24
CA ALA A 358 -18.82 13.75 -40.40
C ALA A 358 -18.44 15.19 -40.02
N ARG A 359 -19.17 15.82 -39.06
CA ARG A 359 -18.85 17.13 -38.53
C ARG A 359 -17.50 17.18 -37.82
N LYS A 360 -17.20 16.18 -36.99
CA LYS A 360 -15.91 16.07 -36.30
C LYS A 360 -14.75 15.87 -37.28
N GLN A 361 -14.97 15.12 -38.36
CA GLN A 361 -13.98 14.93 -39.40
C GLN A 361 -13.72 16.19 -40.21
N ALA A 362 -14.77 16.95 -40.54
CA ALA A 362 -14.67 18.24 -41.21
C ALA A 362 -13.93 19.28 -40.34
N GLU A 363 -14.20 19.33 -39.03
CA GLU A 363 -13.51 20.22 -38.09
C GLU A 363 -12.00 19.87 -38.05
N LYS A 364 -11.64 18.58 -37.99
CA LYS A 364 -10.26 18.13 -38.04
C LYS A 364 -9.54 18.51 -39.31
N GLN A 365 -10.18 18.31 -40.48
CA GLN A 365 -9.61 18.69 -41.77
C GLN A 365 -9.38 20.21 -41.87
N ARG A 366 -10.28 21.02 -41.29
CA ARG A 366 -10.13 22.45 -41.23
C ARG A 366 -8.95 22.90 -40.37
N ILE A 367 -8.72 22.25 -39.26
CA ILE A 367 -7.57 22.50 -38.39
C ILE A 367 -6.27 22.09 -39.11
N ASP A 368 -6.24 20.94 -39.72
CA ASP A 368 -5.06 20.47 -40.47
C ASP A 368 -4.70 21.42 -41.61
N ALA A 369 -5.69 21.92 -42.33
CA ALA A 369 -5.47 22.97 -43.39
C ALA A 369 -4.89 24.27 -42.84
N ILE A 370 -5.33 24.70 -41.65
CA ILE A 370 -4.80 25.92 -40.99
C ILE A 370 -3.34 25.67 -40.54
N LEU A 371 -3.04 24.48 -39.99
CA LEU A 371 -1.68 24.08 -39.58
C LEU A 371 -0.72 24.02 -40.80
N ASP A 372 -1.20 23.47 -41.93
CA ASP A 372 -0.46 23.46 -43.18
C ASP A 372 -0.17 24.88 -43.72
N LYS A 373 -1.11 25.78 -43.59
CA LYS A 373 -0.93 27.22 -43.95
C LYS A 373 0.11 27.90 -43.07
N ILE A 374 0.12 27.60 -41.77
CA ILE A 374 1.15 28.09 -40.84
C ILE A 374 2.51 27.56 -41.24
N SER A 375 2.62 26.26 -41.57
CA SER A 375 3.88 25.64 -41.98
C SER A 375 4.47 26.24 -43.23
N LYS A 376 3.62 26.67 -44.19
CA LYS A 376 4.05 27.24 -45.49
C LYS A 376 4.28 28.74 -45.46
N SER A 377 3.49 29.47 -44.70
CA SER A 377 3.43 30.96 -44.83
C SER A 377 3.52 31.70 -43.47
N GLY A 378 3.75 30.97 -42.38
CA GLY A 378 3.86 31.50 -41.02
C GLY A 378 2.52 31.93 -40.39
N TYR A 379 2.52 32.08 -39.06
CA TYR A 379 1.31 32.44 -38.27
C TYR A 379 0.67 33.80 -38.67
N GLY A 380 1.49 34.73 -39.21
CA GLY A 380 1.01 36.03 -39.66
C GLY A 380 0.07 35.99 -40.87
N SER A 381 0.08 34.87 -41.63
CA SER A 381 -0.77 34.70 -42.84
C SER A 381 -2.20 34.25 -42.53
N LEU A 382 -2.51 33.94 -41.26
CA LEU A 382 -3.84 33.53 -40.84
C LEU A 382 -4.84 34.69 -40.75
N THR A 383 -6.05 34.43 -41.18
CA THR A 383 -7.17 35.35 -40.96
C THR A 383 -7.56 35.40 -39.48
N PRO A 384 -8.30 36.45 -39.04
CA PRO A 384 -8.81 36.52 -37.67
C PRO A 384 -9.65 35.29 -37.27
N GLU A 385 -10.48 34.77 -38.20
CA GLU A 385 -11.31 33.60 -37.97
C GLU A 385 -10.47 32.30 -37.82
N GLU A 386 -9.41 32.16 -38.63
CA GLU A 386 -8.50 31.04 -38.53
C GLU A 386 -7.73 31.03 -37.20
N LYS A 387 -7.35 32.19 -36.69
CA LYS A 387 -6.72 32.36 -35.36
C LYS A 387 -7.68 32.00 -34.24
N ASP A 388 -8.94 32.40 -34.35
CA ASP A 388 -9.97 32.07 -33.37
C ASP A 388 -10.27 30.56 -33.31
N ILE A 389 -10.35 29.87 -34.45
CA ILE A 389 -10.50 28.43 -34.54
C ILE A 389 -9.33 27.74 -33.86
N LEU A 390 -8.09 28.15 -34.09
CA LEU A 390 -6.93 27.56 -33.42
C LEU A 390 -6.93 27.81 -31.92
N PHE A 391 -7.27 29.03 -31.51
CA PHE A 391 -7.34 29.39 -30.10
C PHE A 391 -8.38 28.55 -29.34
N HIS A 392 -9.58 28.39 -29.89
CA HIS A 392 -10.63 27.56 -29.28
C HIS A 392 -10.31 26.07 -29.26
N ASN A 393 -9.55 25.56 -30.24
CA ASN A 393 -9.13 24.15 -30.25
C ASN A 393 -7.85 23.88 -29.43
N SER A 394 -7.01 24.86 -29.14
CA SER A 394 -5.85 24.73 -28.26
C SER A 394 -6.25 24.67 -26.78
N GLN A 395 -7.49 25.01 -26.46
CA GLN A 395 -8.03 24.95 -25.09
C GLN A 395 -8.87 23.70 -24.82
N LYS A 396 -9.12 22.83 -25.83
CA LYS A 396 -9.75 21.52 -25.72
C LYS A 396 -8.68 20.43 -25.51
#